data_3755ea4adf93cb2db86805ac9a9a1ce0
#
_entry.id   3755ea4adf93cb2db86805ac9a9a1ce0
#
_cell.length_a   1.000
_cell.length_b   1.000
_cell.length_c   1.000
_cell.angle_alpha   90.00
_cell.angle_beta   90.00
_cell.angle_gamma   90.00
#
_symmetry.space_group_name_H-M   'P 1'
#
loop_
_entity.id
_entity.type
_entity.pdbx_description
1 polymer ?
#
loop_
_entity_poly.entity_id
_entity_poly.type
_entity_poly.pdbx_seq_one_letter_code
_entity_poly.pdbx_strand_id
1 'polypeptide(L)'
;AAEAAAPARAAASAPAVSVGPQYDTTHVYVAASDLDAFVDSFVATFGGKASPRVTLTVTPTPSETLSQYVQTPVGMLSVFGFKTPVPYPFGAERTGYLVTDLDAAVKAARAAGADLVVDSFDDPIGRDAVVRWPGGVMMQLYWHRKAPSYAPLATVPDNRVYLSPYEADRFVTSWVRFSHGKVVADDRRGDGGAIGRPGTDVRRIVIESGFGRVVAFVTDGKLPYPYGRETTGYAVADLDAVLDKAKAAGVEVLAQPYRTRAGRTAMLAFPGGYLAEVHDAK
;
A
#
# COMPACT_ATOMS: atom_id res chain seq x y z
N ALA A 1 -8.02 44.64 37.68
CA ALA A 1 -8.19 43.18 37.83
C ALA A 1 -7.95 42.56 36.46
N ALA A 2 -6.82 41.85 36.28
CA ALA A 2 -6.55 41.12 35.05
C ALA A 2 -7.18 39.74 35.16
N GLU A 3 -8.10 39.46 34.31
CA GLU A 3 -8.76 38.14 34.19
C GLU A 3 -7.76 37.15 33.56
N ALA A 4 -7.32 36.19 34.34
CA ALA A 4 -6.43 35.15 33.88
C ALA A 4 -7.16 34.23 32.91
N ALA A 5 -6.75 34.21 31.65
CA ALA A 5 -7.27 33.28 30.63
C ALA A 5 -7.02 31.84 31.12
N ALA A 6 -8.09 31.02 31.17
CA ALA A 6 -8.00 29.60 31.49
C ALA A 6 -7.12 28.90 30.44
N PRO A 7 -6.27 27.93 30.83
CA PRO A 7 -5.44 27.21 29.87
C PRO A 7 -6.33 26.44 28.87
N ALA A 8 -6.05 26.64 27.59
CA ALA A 8 -6.73 25.90 26.53
C ALA A 8 -6.55 24.40 26.78
N ARG A 9 -7.66 23.70 26.98
CA ARG A 9 -7.69 22.24 27.14
C ARG A 9 -7.05 21.63 25.90
N ALA A 10 -5.93 20.95 26.07
CA ALA A 10 -5.29 20.24 24.98
C ALA A 10 -6.35 19.32 24.31
N ALA A 11 -6.58 19.51 23.02
CA ALA A 11 -7.50 18.67 22.28
C ALA A 11 -7.00 17.22 22.42
N ALA A 12 -7.88 16.33 22.91
CA ALA A 12 -7.56 14.92 23.01
C ALA A 12 -7.17 14.43 21.61
N SER A 13 -6.03 13.71 21.49
CA SER A 13 -5.62 13.13 20.23
C SER A 13 -6.70 12.16 19.72
N ALA A 14 -6.97 12.18 18.41
CA ALA A 14 -7.91 11.22 17.81
C ALA A 14 -7.49 9.78 18.17
N PRO A 15 -8.44 8.85 18.38
CA PRO A 15 -8.13 7.46 18.71
C PRO A 15 -7.35 6.79 17.56
N ALA A 16 -6.49 5.83 17.89
CA ALA A 16 -5.87 4.97 16.90
C ALA A 16 -6.94 4.08 16.26
N VAL A 17 -6.95 4.00 14.94
CA VAL A 17 -7.99 3.27 14.18
C VAL A 17 -7.43 2.06 13.42
N SER A 18 -6.13 1.80 13.45
CA SER A 18 -5.51 0.65 12.80
C SER A 18 -5.89 -0.67 13.49
N VAL A 19 -6.11 -1.71 12.69
CA VAL A 19 -6.33 -3.08 13.22
C VAL A 19 -5.01 -3.82 13.36
N GLY A 20 -4.14 -3.75 12.36
CA GLY A 20 -2.82 -4.37 12.38
C GLY A 20 -2.28 -4.61 10.97
N PRO A 21 -0.95 -4.75 10.81
CA PRO A 21 -0.32 -4.81 9.49
C PRO A 21 -0.77 -6.00 8.62
N GLN A 22 -1.13 -7.12 9.22
CA GLN A 22 -1.63 -8.31 8.51
C GLN A 22 -3.01 -8.12 7.89
N TYR A 23 -3.69 -7.03 8.23
CA TYR A 23 -5.00 -6.67 7.71
C TYR A 23 -4.92 -5.57 6.63
N ASP A 24 -3.72 -5.14 6.30
CA ASP A 24 -3.50 -4.24 5.20
C ASP A 24 -3.47 -5.05 3.91
N THR A 25 -4.28 -4.66 2.93
CA THR A 25 -4.35 -5.36 1.66
C THR A 25 -3.75 -4.52 0.54
N THR A 26 -2.94 -5.16 -0.29
CA THR A 26 -2.58 -4.59 -1.58
C THR A 26 -3.75 -4.79 -2.55
N HIS A 27 -4.17 -3.71 -3.18
CA HIS A 27 -5.20 -3.76 -4.23
C HIS A 27 -4.54 -4.01 -5.58
N VAL A 28 -4.90 -5.12 -6.20
CA VAL A 28 -4.42 -5.51 -7.52
C VAL A 28 -5.56 -5.43 -8.51
N TYR A 29 -5.38 -4.62 -9.55
CA TYR A 29 -6.33 -4.47 -10.64
C TYR A 29 -5.74 -5.08 -11.91
N VAL A 30 -6.38 -6.12 -12.40
CA VAL A 30 -6.03 -6.79 -13.65
C VAL A 30 -7.26 -6.91 -14.53
N ALA A 31 -7.09 -7.14 -15.82
CA ALA A 31 -8.20 -7.53 -16.67
C ALA A 31 -8.80 -8.85 -16.16
N ALA A 32 -10.12 -9.01 -16.28
CA ALA A 32 -10.78 -10.23 -15.80
C ALA A 32 -10.19 -11.50 -16.44
N SER A 33 -9.73 -11.42 -17.69
CA SER A 33 -9.06 -12.51 -18.41
C SER A 33 -7.68 -12.87 -17.84
N ASP A 34 -7.02 -11.96 -17.12
CA ASP A 34 -5.67 -12.17 -16.58
C ASP A 34 -5.68 -12.62 -15.12
N LEU A 35 -6.85 -12.68 -14.49
CA LEU A 35 -6.98 -12.95 -13.06
C LEU A 35 -6.29 -14.25 -12.64
N ASP A 36 -6.60 -15.36 -13.35
CA ASP A 36 -6.05 -16.68 -13.01
C ASP A 36 -4.53 -16.71 -13.20
N ALA A 37 -4.03 -16.19 -14.29
CA ALA A 37 -2.59 -16.13 -14.55
C ALA A 37 -1.85 -15.30 -13.49
N PHE A 38 -2.44 -14.17 -13.08
CA PHE A 38 -1.89 -13.35 -12.00
C PHE A 38 -1.84 -14.12 -10.67
N VAL A 39 -2.98 -14.66 -10.23
CA VAL A 39 -3.10 -15.35 -8.93
C VAL A 39 -2.17 -16.55 -8.87
N ASP A 40 -2.16 -17.39 -9.91
CA ASP A 40 -1.31 -18.58 -9.97
C ASP A 40 0.18 -18.21 -9.90
N SER A 41 0.60 -17.19 -10.64
CA SER A 41 2.00 -16.73 -10.65
C SER A 41 2.42 -16.13 -9.30
N PHE A 42 1.54 -15.41 -8.62
CA PHE A 42 1.82 -14.80 -7.33
C PHE A 42 1.98 -15.86 -6.23
N VAL A 43 1.09 -16.83 -6.19
CA VAL A 43 1.17 -17.96 -5.24
C VAL A 43 2.41 -18.82 -5.54
N ALA A 44 2.73 -19.07 -6.81
CA ALA A 44 3.94 -19.80 -7.19
C ALA A 44 5.22 -19.09 -6.75
N THR A 45 5.22 -17.74 -6.76
CA THR A 45 6.38 -16.93 -6.39
C THR A 45 6.57 -16.85 -4.85
N PHE A 46 5.51 -16.57 -4.10
CA PHE A 46 5.60 -16.27 -2.67
C PHE A 46 5.03 -17.36 -1.75
N GLY A 47 4.33 -18.34 -2.31
CA GLY A 47 3.60 -19.33 -1.52
C GLY A 47 2.23 -18.79 -1.09
N GLY A 48 1.61 -19.49 -0.15
CA GLY A 48 0.29 -19.13 0.35
C GLY A 48 -0.84 -19.78 -0.42
N LYS A 49 -2.01 -19.16 -0.38
CA LYS A 49 -3.25 -19.68 -0.98
C LYS A 49 -4.16 -18.55 -1.45
N ALA A 50 -4.99 -18.88 -2.44
CA ALA A 50 -6.06 -18.01 -2.89
C ALA A 50 -7.41 -18.49 -2.35
N SER A 51 -8.32 -17.54 -2.09
CA SER A 51 -9.72 -17.83 -1.80
C SER A 51 -10.45 -18.32 -3.05
N PRO A 52 -11.67 -18.88 -2.93
CA PRO A 52 -12.55 -19.02 -4.07
C PRO A 52 -12.79 -17.67 -4.74
N ARG A 53 -12.90 -17.70 -6.08
CA ARG A 53 -13.26 -16.52 -6.87
C ARG A 53 -14.76 -16.28 -6.77
N VAL A 54 -15.15 -15.02 -6.57
CA VAL A 54 -16.54 -14.59 -6.49
C VAL A 54 -16.79 -13.38 -7.38
N THR A 55 -18.02 -13.19 -7.83
CA THR A 55 -18.44 -11.99 -8.55
C THR A 55 -19.14 -11.07 -7.59
N LEU A 56 -18.66 -9.83 -7.46
CA LEU A 56 -19.15 -8.83 -6.52
C LEU A 56 -19.26 -7.46 -7.19
N THR A 57 -20.08 -6.60 -6.57
CA THR A 57 -20.03 -5.15 -6.76
C THR A 57 -19.29 -4.55 -5.58
N VAL A 58 -18.10 -4.00 -5.85
CA VAL A 58 -17.20 -3.46 -4.80
C VAL A 58 -17.06 -1.94 -4.87
N THR A 59 -17.88 -1.30 -5.68
CA THR A 59 -17.88 0.16 -5.90
C THR A 59 -19.23 0.75 -5.54
N PRO A 60 -19.32 2.06 -5.20
CA PRO A 60 -20.59 2.71 -4.85
C PRO A 60 -21.51 2.94 -6.07
N THR A 61 -21.01 2.75 -7.28
CA THR A 61 -21.76 2.82 -8.53
C THR A 61 -21.83 1.45 -9.17
N PRO A 62 -22.78 1.17 -10.08
CA PRO A 62 -22.93 -0.14 -10.68
C PRO A 62 -21.65 -0.62 -11.36
N SER A 63 -21.18 -1.80 -10.98
CA SER A 63 -20.03 -2.48 -11.58
C SER A 63 -20.11 -3.97 -11.29
N GLU A 64 -19.31 -4.75 -12.00
CA GLU A 64 -19.16 -6.18 -11.79
C GLU A 64 -17.69 -6.56 -11.80
N THR A 65 -17.25 -7.23 -10.73
CA THR A 65 -15.85 -7.58 -10.49
C THR A 65 -15.72 -9.05 -10.14
N LEU A 66 -14.79 -9.74 -10.80
CA LEU A 66 -14.26 -11.01 -10.29
C LEU A 66 -13.30 -10.66 -9.15
N SER A 67 -13.62 -11.10 -7.94
CA SER A 67 -12.84 -10.80 -6.75
C SER A 67 -12.25 -12.05 -6.14
N GLN A 68 -11.00 -11.95 -5.68
CA GLN A 68 -10.29 -13.04 -5.04
C GLN A 68 -9.29 -12.48 -4.03
N TYR A 69 -9.19 -13.11 -2.86
CA TYR A 69 -8.12 -12.84 -1.91
C TYR A 69 -6.94 -13.77 -2.14
N VAL A 70 -5.72 -13.26 -1.99
CA VAL A 70 -4.51 -14.06 -1.97
C VAL A 70 -3.79 -13.80 -0.66
N GLN A 71 -3.62 -14.85 0.13
CA GLN A 71 -2.95 -14.81 1.42
C GLN A 71 -1.58 -15.46 1.29
N THR A 72 -0.52 -14.70 1.48
CA THR A 72 0.85 -15.19 1.45
C THR A 72 1.57 -14.87 2.76
N PRO A 73 2.70 -15.51 3.06
CA PRO A 73 3.49 -15.16 4.24
C PRO A 73 4.05 -13.72 4.21
N VAL A 74 4.16 -13.11 3.03
CA VAL A 74 4.79 -11.79 2.83
C VAL A 74 3.81 -10.65 2.62
N GLY A 75 2.52 -10.95 2.54
CA GLY A 75 1.47 -9.93 2.35
C GLY A 75 0.16 -10.54 1.88
N MET A 76 -0.88 -9.74 1.95
CA MET A 76 -2.23 -10.10 1.54
C MET A 76 -2.69 -9.23 0.39
N LEU A 77 -3.37 -9.81 -0.59
CA LEU A 77 -3.90 -9.12 -1.76
C LEU A 77 -5.41 -9.21 -1.82
N SER A 78 -6.04 -8.11 -2.23
CA SER A 78 -7.37 -8.10 -2.84
C SER A 78 -7.21 -7.95 -4.34
N VAL A 79 -7.59 -8.97 -5.10
CA VAL A 79 -7.43 -9.00 -6.56
C VAL A 79 -8.77 -8.72 -7.22
N PHE A 80 -8.80 -7.73 -8.10
CA PHE A 80 -9.99 -7.26 -8.79
C PHE A 80 -9.83 -7.39 -10.30
N GLY A 81 -10.64 -8.27 -10.89
CA GLY A 81 -10.80 -8.39 -12.33
C GLY A 81 -12.15 -7.81 -12.76
N PHE A 82 -12.19 -6.54 -13.11
CA PHE A 82 -13.44 -5.88 -13.53
C PHE A 82 -13.93 -6.44 -14.87
N LYS A 83 -15.19 -6.84 -14.90
CA LYS A 83 -15.92 -7.20 -16.12
C LYS A 83 -16.58 -5.98 -16.77
N THR A 84 -16.76 -4.92 -16.02
CA THR A 84 -17.31 -3.64 -16.43
C THR A 84 -16.25 -2.56 -16.38
N PRO A 85 -16.45 -1.38 -16.99
CA PRO A 85 -15.53 -0.25 -16.81
C PRO A 85 -15.33 0.08 -15.34
N VAL A 86 -14.10 0.40 -14.95
CA VAL A 86 -13.73 0.70 -13.56
C VAL A 86 -14.11 2.13 -13.22
N PRO A 87 -15.02 2.36 -12.24
CA PRO A 87 -15.33 3.72 -11.80
C PRO A 87 -14.13 4.38 -11.11
N TYR A 88 -13.80 5.61 -11.45
CA TYR A 88 -12.76 6.36 -10.73
C TYR A 88 -13.19 6.62 -9.28
N PRO A 89 -12.29 6.52 -8.27
CA PRO A 89 -10.84 6.31 -8.35
C PRO A 89 -10.38 4.85 -8.26
N PHE A 90 -11.30 3.90 -8.32
CA PHE A 90 -10.96 2.48 -8.24
C PHE A 90 -10.00 2.12 -9.39
N GLY A 91 -8.97 1.35 -9.07
CA GLY A 91 -7.87 1.09 -9.99
C GLY A 91 -6.71 2.08 -9.88
N ALA A 92 -6.92 3.24 -9.26
CA ALA A 92 -5.87 4.21 -8.97
C ALA A 92 -5.28 4.05 -7.56
N GLU A 93 -6.10 3.73 -6.56
CA GLU A 93 -5.60 3.38 -5.22
C GLU A 93 -4.96 1.97 -5.23
N ARG A 94 -3.90 1.79 -4.47
CA ARG A 94 -3.07 0.57 -4.47
C ARG A 94 -3.08 -0.18 -3.15
N THR A 95 -3.64 0.41 -2.12
CA THR A 95 -3.63 -0.16 -0.77
C THR A 95 -4.97 0.07 -0.11
N GLY A 96 -5.42 -0.94 0.64
CA GLY A 96 -6.55 -0.86 1.55
C GLY A 96 -6.10 -1.15 2.97
N TYR A 97 -6.58 -0.37 3.92
CA TYR A 97 -6.29 -0.52 5.34
C TYR A 97 -7.58 -0.82 6.12
N LEU A 98 -7.59 -1.95 6.83
CA LEU A 98 -8.69 -2.28 7.74
C LEU A 98 -8.64 -1.36 8.95
N VAL A 99 -9.77 -0.73 9.26
CA VAL A 99 -9.91 0.16 10.41
C VAL A 99 -10.93 -0.39 11.40
N THR A 100 -10.78 0.00 12.66
CA THR A 100 -11.68 -0.42 13.74
C THR A 100 -13.05 0.25 13.67
N ASP A 101 -13.10 1.46 13.09
CA ASP A 101 -14.29 2.28 12.93
C ASP A 101 -14.10 3.21 11.73
N LEU A 102 -14.91 3.04 10.69
CA LEU A 102 -14.73 3.80 9.44
C LEU A 102 -15.04 5.28 9.62
N ASP A 103 -16.09 5.64 10.35
CA ASP A 103 -16.48 7.04 10.54
C ASP A 103 -15.40 7.79 11.35
N ALA A 104 -14.87 7.15 12.39
CA ALA A 104 -13.74 7.70 13.16
C ALA A 104 -12.47 7.82 12.29
N ALA A 105 -12.17 6.82 11.45
CA ALA A 105 -11.02 6.84 10.56
C ALA A 105 -11.11 7.94 9.51
N VAL A 106 -12.25 8.10 8.85
CA VAL A 106 -12.48 9.18 7.88
C VAL A 106 -12.37 10.56 8.54
N LYS A 107 -12.95 10.74 9.72
CA LYS A 107 -12.84 11.99 10.48
C LYS A 107 -11.38 12.29 10.85
N ALA A 108 -10.64 11.29 11.32
CA ALA A 108 -9.24 11.44 11.68
C ALA A 108 -8.36 11.74 10.45
N ALA A 109 -8.60 11.08 9.32
CA ALA A 109 -7.88 11.31 8.08
C ALA A 109 -8.08 12.75 7.58
N ARG A 110 -9.32 13.23 7.55
CA ARG A 110 -9.61 14.62 7.17
C ARG A 110 -8.97 15.63 8.12
N ALA A 111 -9.03 15.39 9.42
CA ALA A 111 -8.39 16.25 10.42
C ALA A 111 -6.86 16.26 10.30
N ALA A 112 -6.28 15.20 9.76
CA ALA A 112 -4.84 15.10 9.47
C ALA A 112 -4.44 15.72 8.12
N GLY A 113 -5.39 16.14 7.28
CA GLY A 113 -5.13 16.81 6.01
C GLY A 113 -5.39 15.98 4.76
N ALA A 114 -6.00 14.82 4.89
CA ALA A 114 -6.44 14.03 3.73
C ALA A 114 -7.69 14.63 3.09
N ASP A 115 -7.78 14.50 1.77
CA ASP A 115 -8.99 14.74 1.00
C ASP A 115 -9.86 13.47 1.00
N LEU A 116 -11.17 13.62 1.13
CA LEU A 116 -12.13 12.53 1.02
C LEU A 116 -12.60 12.44 -0.43
N VAL A 117 -12.03 11.50 -1.19
CA VAL A 117 -12.31 11.34 -2.61
C VAL A 117 -13.60 10.57 -2.85
N VAL A 118 -13.84 9.51 -2.08
CA VAL A 118 -15.10 8.77 -2.07
C VAL A 118 -15.57 8.66 -0.63
N ASP A 119 -16.72 9.26 -0.34
CA ASP A 119 -17.36 9.15 0.97
C ASP A 119 -17.81 7.73 1.27
N SER A 120 -18.06 7.43 2.52
CA SER A 120 -18.39 6.08 2.99
C SER A 120 -19.53 5.46 2.20
N PHE A 121 -19.34 4.26 1.75
CA PHE A 121 -20.34 3.47 1.04
C PHE A 121 -20.32 2.02 1.52
N ASP A 122 -21.46 1.34 1.36
CA ASP A 122 -21.57 -0.07 1.72
C ASP A 122 -20.95 -0.95 0.62
N ASP A 123 -20.24 -1.97 1.05
CA ASP A 123 -19.79 -3.09 0.23
C ASP A 123 -20.43 -4.39 0.71
N PRO A 124 -20.23 -5.55 0.04
CA PRO A 124 -20.87 -6.81 0.44
C PRO A 124 -20.56 -7.28 1.86
N ILE A 125 -19.41 -6.90 2.44
CA ILE A 125 -18.94 -7.39 3.75
C ILE A 125 -18.70 -6.29 4.78
N GLY A 126 -18.89 -5.03 4.41
CA GLY A 126 -18.63 -3.91 5.30
C GLY A 126 -18.94 -2.55 4.69
N ARG A 127 -18.02 -1.63 4.92
CA ARG A 127 -18.08 -0.25 4.40
C ARG A 127 -16.68 0.21 4.04
N ASP A 128 -16.59 1.03 3.00
CA ASP A 128 -15.35 1.56 2.45
C ASP A 128 -15.43 3.07 2.28
N ALA A 129 -14.26 3.71 2.22
CA ALA A 129 -14.06 5.09 1.80
C ALA A 129 -12.70 5.22 1.11
N VAL A 130 -12.53 6.19 0.22
CA VAL A 130 -11.25 6.45 -0.43
C VAL A 130 -10.76 7.84 -0.04
N VAL A 131 -9.55 7.91 0.46
CA VAL A 131 -8.88 9.15 0.85
C VAL A 131 -7.64 9.40 0.00
N ARG A 132 -7.26 10.68 -0.11
CA ARG A 132 -6.05 11.12 -0.80
C ARG A 132 -5.23 12.00 0.13
N TRP A 133 -4.00 11.59 0.37
CA TRP A 133 -3.05 12.32 1.22
C TRP A 133 -2.34 13.42 0.45
N PRO A 134 -1.74 14.41 1.14
CA PRO A 134 -0.80 15.32 0.51
C PRO A 134 0.25 14.55 -0.30
N GLY A 135 0.55 15.03 -1.50
CA GLY A 135 1.40 14.30 -2.45
C GLY A 135 0.68 13.35 -3.39
N GLY A 136 -0.66 13.21 -3.22
CA GLY A 136 -1.51 12.47 -4.15
C GLY A 136 -1.63 10.97 -3.86
N VAL A 137 -1.11 10.49 -2.74
CA VAL A 137 -1.23 9.06 -2.36
C VAL A 137 -2.67 8.76 -1.99
N MET A 138 -3.31 7.88 -2.75
CA MET A 138 -4.67 7.42 -2.49
C MET A 138 -4.66 6.05 -1.83
N MET A 139 -5.59 5.85 -0.90
CA MET A 139 -5.81 4.55 -0.28
C MET A 139 -7.28 4.38 0.09
N GLN A 140 -7.70 3.13 0.16
CA GLN A 140 -9.00 2.76 0.67
C GLN A 140 -8.90 2.49 2.17
N LEU A 141 -9.81 3.08 2.93
CA LEU A 141 -10.07 2.69 4.31
C LEU A 141 -11.30 1.79 4.29
N TYR A 142 -11.23 0.62 4.92
CA TYR A 142 -12.34 -0.32 4.94
C TYR A 142 -12.60 -0.88 6.33
N TRP A 143 -13.86 -1.21 6.57
CA TRP A 143 -14.32 -1.80 7.81
C TRP A 143 -15.20 -3.01 7.51
N HIS A 144 -14.99 -4.12 8.23
CA HIS A 144 -15.76 -5.34 8.07
C HIS A 144 -16.78 -5.51 9.18
N ARG A 145 -18.01 -5.92 8.82
CA ARG A 145 -19.07 -6.27 9.80
C ARG A 145 -18.65 -7.42 10.69
N LYS A 146 -17.91 -8.38 10.14
CA LYS A 146 -17.30 -9.48 10.88
C LYS A 146 -15.78 -9.33 10.80
N ALA A 147 -15.16 -9.23 11.96
CA ALA A 147 -13.69 -9.15 12.01
C ALA A 147 -13.06 -10.32 11.27
N PRO A 148 -12.16 -10.07 10.31
CA PRO A 148 -11.45 -11.14 9.60
C PRO A 148 -10.45 -11.82 10.53
N SER A 149 -10.15 -13.09 10.23
CA SER A 149 -9.08 -13.85 10.90
C SER A 149 -8.09 -14.27 9.83
N TYR A 150 -7.05 -13.47 9.64
CA TYR A 150 -5.98 -13.75 8.69
C TYR A 150 -4.81 -14.45 9.38
N ALA A 151 -4.11 -15.30 8.61
CA ALA A 151 -2.88 -15.91 9.10
C ALA A 151 -1.82 -14.82 9.37
N PRO A 152 -0.97 -14.97 10.40
CA PRO A 152 0.14 -14.06 10.63
C PRO A 152 1.06 -13.96 9.41
N LEU A 153 1.57 -12.77 9.14
CA LEU A 153 2.59 -12.54 8.12
C LEU A 153 3.96 -12.93 8.66
N ALA A 154 4.81 -13.53 7.82
CA ALA A 154 6.21 -13.74 8.14
C ALA A 154 6.99 -12.43 8.10
N THR A 155 6.59 -11.52 7.20
CA THR A 155 7.15 -10.18 7.05
C THR A 155 6.03 -9.20 6.76
N VAL A 156 6.22 -7.93 7.11
CA VAL A 156 5.28 -6.85 6.81
C VAL A 156 5.66 -6.22 5.47
N PRO A 157 4.75 -6.13 4.49
CA PRO A 157 5.04 -5.46 3.23
C PRO A 157 5.23 -3.95 3.43
N ASP A 158 6.04 -3.34 2.55
CA ASP A 158 6.20 -1.90 2.48
C ASP A 158 5.17 -1.31 1.51
N ASN A 159 4.49 -0.24 1.90
CA ASN A 159 3.82 0.63 0.95
C ASN A 159 4.84 1.67 0.45
N ARG A 160 5.28 1.51 -0.80
CA ARG A 160 6.31 2.35 -1.42
C ARG A 160 5.66 3.47 -2.22
N VAL A 161 5.91 4.70 -1.82
CA VAL A 161 5.31 5.89 -2.44
C VAL A 161 6.38 6.86 -2.94
N TYR A 162 6.04 7.65 -3.95
CA TYR A 162 6.89 8.67 -4.53
C TYR A 162 6.26 10.02 -4.31
N LEU A 163 7.03 10.95 -3.76
CA LEU A 163 6.57 12.28 -3.36
C LEU A 163 7.44 13.36 -3.99
N SER A 164 6.83 14.47 -4.35
CA SER A 164 7.59 15.66 -4.74
C SER A 164 8.26 16.29 -3.50
N PRO A 165 9.37 17.05 -3.69
CA PRO A 165 9.99 17.80 -2.59
C PRO A 165 9.04 18.82 -1.94
N TYR A 166 8.01 19.25 -2.65
CA TYR A 166 7.04 20.24 -2.17
C TYR A 166 5.98 19.65 -1.23
N GLU A 167 5.71 18.33 -1.36
CA GLU A 167 4.64 17.66 -0.62
C GLU A 167 5.15 16.64 0.42
N ALA A 168 6.43 16.27 0.36
CA ALA A 168 6.98 15.19 1.19
C ALA A 168 6.76 15.41 2.69
N ASP A 169 7.10 16.60 3.21
CA ASP A 169 6.96 16.89 4.64
C ASP A 169 5.49 17.00 5.06
N ARG A 170 4.63 17.48 4.19
CA ARG A 170 3.17 17.52 4.42
C ARG A 170 2.59 16.11 4.50
N PHE A 171 2.98 15.23 3.59
CA PHE A 171 2.59 13.83 3.63
C PHE A 171 3.02 13.17 4.95
N VAL A 172 4.28 13.31 5.32
CA VAL A 172 4.82 12.73 6.56
C VAL A 172 4.04 13.22 7.78
N THR A 173 3.82 14.53 7.90
CA THR A 173 3.07 15.12 9.01
C THR A 173 1.64 14.58 9.06
N SER A 174 0.95 14.53 7.92
CA SER A 174 -0.42 14.05 7.83
C SER A 174 -0.53 12.56 8.15
N TRP A 175 0.33 11.73 7.56
CA TRP A 175 0.31 10.29 7.78
C TRP A 175 0.67 9.91 9.22
N VAL A 176 1.70 10.52 9.79
CA VAL A 176 2.10 10.29 11.19
C VAL A 176 0.97 10.70 12.15
N ARG A 177 0.32 11.83 11.90
CA ARG A 177 -0.82 12.28 12.72
C ARG A 177 -2.00 11.32 12.67
N PHE A 178 -2.36 10.84 11.48
CA PHE A 178 -3.46 9.89 11.29
C PHE A 178 -3.14 8.50 11.85
N SER A 179 -1.98 7.97 11.49
CA SER A 179 -1.60 6.59 11.80
C SER A 179 -1.06 6.38 13.20
N HIS A 180 -0.79 7.47 13.95
CA HIS A 180 -0.04 7.46 15.22
C HIS A 180 1.36 6.83 15.05
N GLY A 181 1.90 6.92 13.84
CA GLY A 181 3.17 6.33 13.47
C GLY A 181 4.39 7.16 13.89
N LYS A 182 5.54 6.62 13.54
CA LYS A 182 6.85 7.25 13.80
C LYS A 182 7.69 7.21 12.54
N VAL A 183 8.40 8.32 12.26
CA VAL A 183 9.50 8.31 11.30
C VAL A 183 10.67 7.56 11.96
N VAL A 184 10.98 6.39 11.41
CA VAL A 184 12.09 5.54 11.92
C VAL A 184 13.37 5.74 11.13
N ALA A 185 13.30 6.32 9.92
CA ALA A 185 14.44 6.73 9.13
C ALA A 185 14.06 7.93 8.23
N ASP A 186 14.96 8.88 8.09
CA ASP A 186 14.92 9.98 7.12
C ASP A 186 16.33 10.16 6.57
N ASP A 187 16.67 9.36 5.59
CA ASP A 187 17.99 9.39 4.95
C ASP A 187 17.95 10.39 3.77
N ARG A 188 18.64 11.50 3.94
CA ARG A 188 18.75 12.56 2.93
C ARG A 188 19.66 12.18 1.75
N ARG A 189 20.45 11.14 1.91
CA ARG A 189 21.45 10.66 0.94
C ARG A 189 21.30 9.16 0.68
N GLY A 190 20.06 8.70 0.59
CA GLY A 190 19.75 7.33 0.16
C GLY A 190 20.26 7.07 -1.26
N ASP A 191 20.51 5.80 -1.54
CA ASP A 191 21.03 5.39 -2.86
C ASP A 191 19.94 5.44 -3.93
N GLY A 192 20.06 6.34 -4.88
CA GLY A 192 19.14 6.48 -6.00
C GLY A 192 19.10 5.26 -6.93
N GLY A 193 20.07 4.38 -6.87
CA GLY A 193 20.07 3.11 -7.62
C GLY A 193 18.90 2.20 -7.22
N ALA A 194 18.40 2.31 -5.98
CA ALA A 194 17.21 1.61 -5.53
C ALA A 194 15.91 1.98 -6.28
N ILE A 195 15.92 3.10 -6.99
CA ILE A 195 14.81 3.61 -7.80
C ILE A 195 15.22 3.91 -9.24
N GLY A 196 16.24 3.20 -9.76
CA GLY A 196 16.66 3.30 -11.15
C GLY A 196 17.54 4.51 -11.50
N ARG A 197 18.10 5.19 -10.50
CA ARG A 197 18.98 6.36 -10.68
C ARG A 197 20.33 6.17 -9.99
N PRO A 198 21.12 5.17 -10.41
CA PRO A 198 22.42 4.89 -9.80
C PRO A 198 23.34 6.10 -9.88
N GLY A 199 24.15 6.31 -8.84
CA GLY A 199 25.07 7.45 -8.74
C GLY A 199 24.41 8.76 -8.34
N THR A 200 23.14 8.76 -7.95
CA THR A 200 22.44 9.92 -7.40
C THR A 200 21.98 9.66 -5.97
N ASP A 201 21.86 10.72 -5.19
CA ASP A 201 21.22 10.67 -3.89
C ASP A 201 19.70 10.83 -4.02
N VAL A 202 18.96 10.16 -3.15
CA VAL A 202 17.51 10.34 -2.98
C VAL A 202 17.17 10.40 -1.49
N ARG A 203 16.28 11.31 -1.10
CA ARG A 203 15.74 11.29 0.25
C ARG A 203 14.79 10.11 0.39
N ARG A 204 15.07 9.24 1.36
CA ARG A 204 14.25 8.06 1.67
C ARG A 204 13.74 8.17 3.10
N ILE A 205 12.43 8.13 3.26
CA ILE A 205 11.77 8.26 4.56
C ILE A 205 11.05 6.94 4.86
N VAL A 206 11.22 6.41 6.06
CA VAL A 206 10.50 5.23 6.53
C VAL A 206 9.63 5.59 7.71
N ILE A 207 8.35 5.27 7.62
CA ILE A 207 7.36 5.50 8.68
C ILE A 207 6.77 4.16 9.08
N GLU A 208 6.80 3.85 10.36
CA GLU A 208 6.15 2.66 10.93
C GLU A 208 4.95 3.05 11.75
N SER A 209 3.88 2.27 11.65
CA SER A 209 2.63 2.49 12.37
C SER A 209 1.88 1.17 12.59
N GLY A 210 0.73 1.23 13.24
CA GLY A 210 -0.20 0.09 13.34
C GLY A 210 -0.74 -0.40 11.99
N PHE A 211 -0.60 0.40 10.93
CA PHE A 211 -0.94 0.00 9.55
C PHE A 211 0.23 -0.68 8.81
N GLY A 212 1.40 -0.80 9.41
CA GLY A 212 2.58 -1.32 8.77
C GLY A 212 3.57 -0.22 8.38
N ARG A 213 4.19 -0.36 7.23
CA ARG A 213 5.37 0.41 6.86
C ARG A 213 5.15 1.18 5.56
N VAL A 214 5.41 2.47 5.61
CA VAL A 214 5.45 3.33 4.42
C VAL A 214 6.91 3.69 4.15
N VAL A 215 7.36 3.49 2.91
CA VAL A 215 8.67 3.92 2.42
C VAL A 215 8.45 4.97 1.35
N ALA A 216 8.79 6.21 1.64
CA ALA A 216 8.64 7.33 0.73
C ALA A 216 9.96 7.72 0.10
N PHE A 217 9.97 7.88 -1.22
CA PHE A 217 11.08 8.44 -1.99
C PHE A 217 10.72 9.84 -2.45
N VAL A 218 11.56 10.81 -2.11
CA VAL A 218 11.35 12.21 -2.50
C VAL A 218 12.14 12.47 -3.78
N THR A 219 11.45 12.76 -4.88
CA THR A 219 12.03 12.83 -6.20
C THR A 219 11.49 14.01 -7.02
N ASP A 220 12.18 14.33 -8.11
CA ASP A 220 11.72 15.29 -9.12
C ASP A 220 10.75 14.70 -10.15
N GLY A 221 10.34 13.43 -9.96
CA GLY A 221 9.43 12.71 -10.85
C GLY A 221 10.06 12.19 -12.14
N LYS A 222 11.34 12.47 -12.40
CA LYS A 222 12.05 12.04 -13.60
C LYS A 222 12.70 10.68 -13.37
N LEU A 223 11.89 9.61 -13.37
CA LEU A 223 12.31 8.26 -13.08
C LEU A 223 12.10 7.34 -14.28
N PRO A 224 13.01 6.38 -14.52
CA PRO A 224 12.82 5.38 -15.56
C PRO A 224 11.72 4.40 -15.14
N TYR A 225 11.03 3.83 -16.12
CA TYR A 225 10.16 2.67 -15.89
C TYR A 225 10.99 1.51 -15.28
N PRO A 226 10.48 0.78 -14.26
CA PRO A 226 9.12 0.78 -13.71
C PRO A 226 8.91 1.68 -12.48
N TYR A 227 9.85 2.54 -12.15
CA TYR A 227 9.80 3.39 -10.95
C TYR A 227 8.86 4.60 -11.11
N GLY A 228 8.54 5.25 -9.98
CA GLY A 228 7.75 6.47 -9.94
C GLY A 228 6.28 6.29 -9.59
N ARG A 229 5.74 5.09 -9.71
CA ARG A 229 4.38 4.76 -9.26
C ARG A 229 4.39 4.03 -7.93
N GLU A 230 3.33 4.22 -7.16
CA GLU A 230 3.13 3.48 -5.92
C GLU A 230 3.16 1.97 -6.17
N THR A 231 3.94 1.25 -5.37
CA THR A 231 4.07 -0.20 -5.41
C THR A 231 4.16 -0.76 -4.01
N THR A 232 3.78 -2.03 -3.85
CA THR A 232 4.06 -2.78 -2.62
C THR A 232 5.44 -3.39 -2.72
N GLY A 233 6.22 -3.30 -1.62
CA GLY A 233 7.51 -3.96 -1.45
C GLY A 233 7.38 -5.18 -0.55
N TYR A 234 7.81 -6.34 -1.04
CA TYR A 234 7.74 -7.60 -0.32
C TYR A 234 9.12 -8.00 0.19
N ALA A 235 9.24 -8.15 1.52
CA ALA A 235 10.44 -8.65 2.15
C ALA A 235 10.50 -10.19 2.06
N VAL A 236 11.60 -10.73 1.59
CA VAL A 236 11.83 -12.17 1.46
C VAL A 236 13.17 -12.56 2.12
N ALA A 237 13.30 -13.82 2.48
CA ALA A 237 14.54 -14.32 3.09
C ALA A 237 15.67 -14.49 2.08
N ASP A 238 15.35 -14.86 0.86
CA ASP A 238 16.30 -15.11 -0.24
C ASP A 238 15.73 -14.60 -1.57
N LEU A 239 16.25 -13.46 -2.02
CA LEU A 239 15.79 -12.82 -3.25
C LEU A 239 16.07 -13.69 -4.48
N ASP A 240 17.24 -14.33 -4.56
CA ASP A 240 17.58 -15.15 -5.73
C ASP A 240 16.62 -16.35 -5.88
N ALA A 241 16.31 -17.04 -4.76
CA ALA A 241 15.38 -18.16 -4.78
C ALA A 241 13.96 -17.72 -5.18
N VAL A 242 13.51 -16.56 -4.73
CA VAL A 242 12.20 -16.00 -5.10
C VAL A 242 12.17 -15.60 -6.58
N LEU A 243 13.23 -14.99 -7.10
CA LEU A 243 13.32 -14.63 -8.51
C LEU A 243 13.31 -15.84 -9.43
N ASP A 244 13.94 -16.94 -9.03
CA ASP A 244 13.90 -18.20 -9.80
C ASP A 244 12.46 -18.75 -9.89
N LYS A 245 11.73 -18.75 -8.78
CA LYS A 245 10.30 -19.14 -8.76
C LYS A 245 9.44 -18.20 -9.61
N ALA A 246 9.67 -16.90 -9.52
CA ALA A 246 8.97 -15.90 -10.30
C ALA A 246 9.15 -16.12 -11.81
N LYS A 247 10.40 -16.29 -12.27
CA LYS A 247 10.72 -16.56 -13.67
C LYS A 247 10.05 -17.85 -14.16
N ALA A 248 10.10 -18.92 -13.35
CA ALA A 248 9.44 -20.19 -13.69
C ALA A 248 7.91 -20.07 -13.79
N ALA A 249 7.31 -19.10 -13.10
CA ALA A 249 5.88 -18.82 -13.12
C ALA A 249 5.46 -17.78 -14.18
N GLY A 250 6.37 -17.35 -15.06
CA GLY A 250 6.06 -16.37 -16.11
C GLY A 250 6.10 -14.90 -15.64
N VAL A 251 6.70 -14.63 -14.49
CA VAL A 251 6.92 -13.27 -13.97
C VAL A 251 8.17 -12.68 -14.61
N GLU A 252 8.08 -11.45 -15.10
CA GLU A 252 9.20 -10.73 -15.69
C GLU A 252 10.00 -9.99 -14.62
N VAL A 253 11.32 -10.11 -14.65
CA VAL A 253 12.23 -9.32 -13.82
C VAL A 253 12.59 -8.05 -14.58
N LEU A 254 12.00 -6.92 -14.17
CA LEU A 254 12.21 -5.62 -14.84
C LEU A 254 13.48 -4.93 -14.38
N ALA A 255 13.84 -5.08 -13.11
CA ALA A 255 15.10 -4.60 -12.58
C ALA A 255 15.75 -5.73 -11.79
N GLN A 256 16.99 -6.08 -12.19
CA GLN A 256 17.79 -7.10 -11.54
C GLN A 256 18.17 -6.67 -10.12
N PRO A 257 18.52 -7.61 -9.22
CA PRO A 257 18.91 -7.27 -7.85
C PRO A 257 19.98 -6.18 -7.81
N TYR A 258 19.67 -5.11 -7.12
CA TYR A 258 20.55 -3.98 -6.86
C TYR A 258 20.85 -3.90 -5.36
N ARG A 259 22.13 -3.80 -5.00
CA ARG A 259 22.56 -3.76 -3.61
C ARG A 259 22.55 -2.34 -3.08
N THR A 260 21.84 -2.14 -1.97
CA THR A 260 21.87 -0.91 -1.17
C THR A 260 22.45 -1.20 0.22
N ARG A 261 22.54 -0.19 1.08
CA ARG A 261 22.90 -0.39 2.49
C ARG A 261 21.86 -1.22 3.26
N ALA A 262 20.61 -1.19 2.81
CA ALA A 262 19.49 -1.89 3.46
C ALA A 262 19.32 -3.34 2.97
N GLY A 263 20.10 -3.79 1.98
CA GLY A 263 19.98 -5.08 1.35
C GLY A 263 19.82 -4.97 -0.17
N ARG A 264 19.26 -6.00 -0.80
CA ARG A 264 19.06 -6.03 -2.26
C ARG A 264 17.62 -5.78 -2.61
N THR A 265 17.37 -5.12 -3.72
CA THR A 265 16.03 -4.80 -4.25
C THR A 265 15.93 -5.17 -5.72
N ALA A 266 14.77 -5.67 -6.14
CA ALA A 266 14.44 -5.99 -7.52
C ALA A 266 13.01 -5.55 -7.83
N MET A 267 12.70 -5.37 -9.13
CA MET A 267 11.36 -5.03 -9.60
C MET A 267 10.82 -6.13 -10.50
N LEU A 268 9.58 -6.52 -10.25
CA LEU A 268 8.88 -7.58 -10.97
C LEU A 268 7.62 -7.05 -11.65
N ALA A 269 7.30 -7.64 -12.81
CA ALA A 269 6.00 -7.50 -13.47
C ALA A 269 5.31 -8.87 -13.54
N PHE A 270 4.18 -8.99 -12.88
CA PHE A 270 3.34 -10.18 -12.91
C PHE A 270 2.40 -10.17 -14.11
N PRO A 271 1.89 -11.34 -14.54
CA PRO A 271 0.83 -11.40 -15.52
C PRO A 271 -0.33 -10.46 -15.17
N GLY A 272 -0.86 -9.74 -16.17
CA GLY A 272 -1.85 -8.69 -15.96
C GLY A 272 -1.29 -7.31 -15.66
N GLY A 273 0.05 -7.17 -15.59
CA GLY A 273 0.73 -5.88 -15.46
C GLY A 273 0.93 -5.37 -14.03
N TYR A 274 0.70 -6.21 -13.01
CA TYR A 274 0.98 -5.84 -11.62
C TYR A 274 2.48 -5.73 -11.38
N LEU A 275 2.91 -4.57 -10.90
CA LEU A 275 4.29 -4.28 -10.54
C LEU A 275 4.50 -4.44 -9.04
N ALA A 276 5.57 -5.09 -8.65
CA ALA A 276 5.97 -5.26 -7.26
C ALA A 276 7.48 -5.05 -7.09
N GLU A 277 7.86 -4.54 -5.94
CA GLU A 277 9.24 -4.55 -5.48
C GLU A 277 9.45 -5.73 -4.55
N VAL A 278 10.60 -6.37 -4.63
CA VAL A 278 10.99 -7.47 -3.74
C VAL A 278 12.39 -7.19 -3.21
N HIS A 279 12.59 -7.40 -1.92
CA HIS A 279 13.88 -7.13 -1.27
C HIS A 279 14.24 -8.17 -0.23
N ASP A 280 15.54 -8.32 0.03
CA ASP A 280 16.09 -9.09 1.14
C ASP A 280 17.13 -8.25 1.91
N ALA A 281 17.54 -8.73 3.08
CA ALA A 281 18.53 -8.08 3.93
C ALA A 281 19.97 -8.53 3.66
N LYS A 282 20.21 -9.34 2.60
CA LYS A 282 21.55 -9.87 2.26
C LYS A 282 22.46 -8.84 1.61
#